data_8b99dbdd2137676a2c512a457630c061
#
_entry.id   8b99dbdd2137676a2c512a457630c061
#
_cell.length_a   1.000
_cell.length_b   1.000
_cell.length_c   1.000
_cell.angle_alpha   90.00
_cell.angle_beta   90.00
_cell.angle_gamma   90.00
#
_symmetry.space_group_name_H-M   'P 1'
#
loop_
_entity.id
_entity.type
_entity.pdbx_description
1 polymer ?
#
loop_
_entity_poly.entity_id
_entity_poly.type
_entity_poly.pdbx_seq_one_letter_code
_entity_poly.pdbx_strand_id
1 'polypeptide(L)'
;RNHIMGELLEQKGVRVFNSSSVTRIANNKGITYEFLKDVVPFLAVKYGNEIIESKIENKGFEYPYVIKSCSGHGGSQVFLVNNSKEEEQAVKAMNGQEYVVQQCCSDLGRDVRVYIIGNKIIKAVLRTSTESFKSNYSLGGKVQEYTLNNEEKAMVERIVDKLPLDYAGIDFTFNNGKAVFNEIEDAVGARMLYQVSDIDIVEMYIK
;
A
#
# COMPACT_ATOMS: atom_id res chain seq x y z
N ARG A 1 -6.89 -12.30 -0.50
CA ARG A 1 -8.04 -12.46 -1.42
C ARG A 1 -7.70 -13.47 -2.51
N ASN A 2 -8.72 -14.14 -3.02
CA ASN A 2 -8.51 -15.26 -3.93
C ASN A 2 -8.63 -14.79 -5.39
N HIS A 3 -7.51 -14.38 -6.00
CA HIS A 3 -7.46 -14.00 -7.42
C HIS A 3 -7.80 -15.18 -8.35
N ILE A 4 -7.57 -16.43 -7.91
CA ILE A 4 -7.90 -17.64 -8.70
C ILE A 4 -9.41 -17.73 -8.95
N MET A 5 -10.24 -17.43 -7.94
CA MET A 5 -11.69 -17.43 -8.14
C MET A 5 -12.11 -16.35 -9.13
N GLY A 6 -11.51 -15.15 -9.05
CA GLY A 6 -11.73 -14.09 -10.03
C GLY A 6 -11.39 -14.52 -11.45
N GLU A 7 -10.21 -15.14 -11.62
CA GLU A 7 -9.77 -15.66 -12.92
C GLU A 7 -10.72 -16.71 -13.50
N LEU A 8 -11.19 -17.64 -12.67
CA LEU A 8 -12.18 -18.65 -13.10
C LEU A 8 -13.52 -18.04 -13.54
N LEU A 9 -13.96 -16.97 -12.89
CA LEU A 9 -15.16 -16.24 -13.27
C LEU A 9 -14.95 -15.47 -14.58
N GLU A 10 -13.82 -14.79 -14.74
CA GLU A 10 -13.45 -14.08 -15.97
C GLU A 10 -13.36 -15.02 -17.17
N GLN A 11 -12.80 -16.25 -17.01
CA GLN A 11 -12.80 -17.28 -18.05
C GLN A 11 -14.20 -17.72 -18.48
N LYS A 12 -15.21 -17.54 -17.62
CA LYS A 12 -16.62 -17.79 -17.92
C LYS A 12 -17.36 -16.55 -18.47
N GLY A 13 -16.63 -15.46 -18.77
CA GLY A 13 -17.22 -14.22 -19.28
C GLY A 13 -17.87 -13.34 -18.21
N VAL A 14 -17.66 -13.62 -16.91
CA VAL A 14 -18.15 -12.78 -15.82
C VAL A 14 -17.16 -11.66 -15.57
N ARG A 15 -17.62 -10.42 -15.58
CA ARG A 15 -16.78 -9.27 -15.17
C ARG A 15 -16.59 -9.26 -13.66
N VAL A 16 -15.34 -9.18 -13.21
CA VAL A 16 -14.96 -9.14 -11.79
C VAL A 16 -14.36 -7.78 -11.45
N PHE A 17 -14.75 -7.20 -10.34
CA PHE A 17 -14.30 -5.93 -9.79
C PHE A 17 -13.65 -6.12 -8.41
N ASN A 18 -12.35 -5.87 -8.20
CA ASN A 18 -11.36 -5.58 -9.26
C ASN A 18 -11.07 -6.86 -10.05
N SER A 19 -10.44 -6.73 -11.24
CA SER A 19 -10.04 -7.89 -12.05
C SER A 19 -9.10 -8.84 -11.26
N SER A 20 -9.05 -10.10 -11.67
CA SER A 20 -8.17 -11.09 -11.03
C SER A 20 -6.69 -10.69 -11.09
N SER A 21 -6.27 -10.01 -12.16
CA SER A 21 -4.90 -9.51 -12.30
C SER A 21 -4.61 -8.39 -11.30
N VAL A 22 -5.52 -7.46 -11.07
CA VAL A 22 -5.41 -6.44 -10.01
C VAL A 22 -5.32 -7.09 -8.64
N THR A 23 -6.25 -8.01 -8.35
CA THR A 23 -6.27 -8.73 -7.06
C THR A 23 -4.96 -9.48 -6.81
N ARG A 24 -4.38 -10.12 -7.83
CA ARG A 24 -3.09 -10.82 -7.72
C ARG A 24 -1.93 -9.86 -7.45
N ILE A 25 -1.87 -8.73 -8.16
CA ILE A 25 -0.78 -7.75 -8.02
C ILE A 25 -0.91 -7.01 -6.69
N ALA A 26 -2.07 -6.41 -6.41
CA ALA A 26 -2.28 -5.54 -5.25
C ALA A 26 -2.18 -6.27 -3.91
N ASN A 27 -2.58 -7.54 -3.84
CA ASN A 27 -2.56 -8.31 -2.59
C ASN A 27 -1.22 -9.04 -2.32
N ASN A 28 -0.17 -8.77 -3.09
CA ASN A 28 1.18 -9.24 -2.81
C ASN A 28 2.19 -8.09 -2.95
N LYS A 29 2.74 -7.63 -1.83
CA LYS A 29 3.65 -6.47 -1.79
C LYS A 29 4.89 -6.64 -2.68
N GLY A 30 5.49 -7.84 -2.72
CA GLY A 30 6.64 -8.11 -3.57
C GLY A 30 6.29 -7.94 -5.06
N ILE A 31 5.17 -8.54 -5.49
CA ILE A 31 4.68 -8.40 -6.86
C ILE A 31 4.33 -6.93 -7.18
N THR A 32 3.68 -6.23 -6.26
CA THR A 32 3.33 -4.81 -6.45
C THR A 32 4.56 -3.94 -6.67
N TYR A 33 5.59 -4.09 -5.84
CA TYR A 33 6.84 -3.32 -5.98
C TYR A 33 7.55 -3.63 -7.30
N GLU A 34 7.68 -4.91 -7.65
CA GLU A 34 8.29 -5.30 -8.93
C GLU A 34 7.50 -4.75 -10.14
N PHE A 35 6.16 -4.78 -10.06
CA PHE A 35 5.30 -4.28 -11.13
C PHE A 35 5.40 -2.76 -11.31
N LEU A 36 5.62 -2.00 -10.23
CA LEU A 36 5.63 -0.54 -10.20
C LEU A 36 7.04 0.09 -10.17
N LYS A 37 8.12 -0.70 -10.20
CA LYS A 37 9.50 -0.21 -10.01
C LYS A 37 9.91 0.93 -10.97
N ASP A 38 9.42 0.88 -12.21
CA ASP A 38 9.71 1.90 -13.23
C ASP A 38 8.60 2.97 -13.35
N VAL A 39 7.58 2.89 -12.50
CA VAL A 39 6.37 3.74 -12.58
C VAL A 39 6.40 4.87 -11.57
N VAL A 40 6.62 4.53 -10.30
CA VAL A 40 6.59 5.48 -9.19
C VAL A 40 7.74 5.24 -8.20
N PRO A 41 8.21 6.29 -7.49
CA PRO A 41 9.21 6.14 -6.47
C PRO A 41 8.61 5.42 -5.23
N PHE A 42 9.38 4.48 -4.67
CA PHE A 42 9.13 3.85 -3.38
C PHE A 42 10.48 3.59 -2.67
N LEU A 43 10.44 3.37 -1.36
CA LEU A 43 11.61 3.01 -0.58
C LEU A 43 12.15 1.66 -1.03
N ALA A 44 13.47 1.51 -1.05
CA ALA A 44 14.12 0.28 -1.48
C ALA A 44 13.60 -0.94 -0.70
N VAL A 45 13.37 -2.04 -1.42
CA VAL A 45 12.76 -3.27 -0.91
C VAL A 45 13.64 -4.46 -1.30
N LYS A 46 13.85 -5.40 -0.36
CA LYS A 46 14.38 -6.74 -0.66
C LYS A 46 13.26 -7.75 -0.68
N TYR A 47 13.22 -8.56 -1.74
CA TYR A 47 12.33 -9.70 -1.87
C TYR A 47 13.19 -10.94 -2.21
N GLY A 48 13.22 -11.91 -1.32
CA GLY A 48 14.18 -13.01 -1.42
C GLY A 48 15.63 -12.52 -1.30
N ASN A 49 16.43 -12.77 -2.32
CA ASN A 49 17.84 -12.34 -2.40
C ASN A 49 18.04 -11.10 -3.29
N GLU A 50 16.98 -10.56 -3.87
CA GLU A 50 17.04 -9.44 -4.81
C GLU A 50 16.56 -8.14 -4.17
N ILE A 51 17.17 -7.03 -4.58
CA ILE A 51 16.71 -5.70 -4.21
C ILE A 51 15.81 -5.19 -5.32
N ILE A 52 14.58 -4.81 -4.96
CA ILE A 52 13.66 -4.12 -5.85
C ILE A 52 13.82 -2.63 -5.59
N GLU A 53 14.32 -1.91 -6.57
CA GLU A 53 14.61 -0.49 -6.46
C GLU A 53 13.72 0.32 -7.41
N SER A 54 13.43 1.55 -7.00
CA SER A 54 12.82 2.57 -7.85
C SER A 54 13.78 3.76 -8.01
N LYS A 55 13.23 4.95 -8.24
CA LYS A 55 14.01 6.19 -8.40
C LYS A 55 14.63 6.73 -7.10
N ILE A 56 14.44 6.06 -5.96
CA ILE A 56 15.04 6.43 -4.68
C ILE A 56 16.37 5.70 -4.54
N GLU A 57 17.45 6.46 -4.30
CA GLU A 57 18.77 5.90 -4.06
C GLU A 57 18.74 4.98 -2.83
N ASN A 58 19.24 3.76 -3.01
CA ASN A 58 19.39 2.80 -1.93
C ASN A 58 20.81 2.93 -1.33
N LYS A 59 20.87 3.19 -0.02
CA LYS A 59 22.13 3.25 0.75
C LYS A 59 22.44 1.98 1.55
N GLY A 60 21.69 0.88 1.27
CA GLY A 60 21.75 -0.36 2.03
C GLY A 60 20.65 -0.45 3.10
N PHE A 61 20.48 -1.64 3.66
CA PHE A 61 19.52 -1.88 4.73
C PHE A 61 20.21 -1.83 6.08
N GLU A 62 20.41 -0.63 6.60
CA GLU A 62 20.83 -0.41 7.98
C GLU A 62 19.58 -0.31 8.87
N TYR A 63 19.74 -0.68 10.14
CA TYR A 63 18.68 -0.48 11.13
C TYR A 63 18.41 1.02 11.34
N PRO A 64 17.14 1.43 11.54
CA PRO A 64 15.93 0.62 11.50
C PRO A 64 15.44 0.35 10.07
N TYR A 65 14.78 -0.79 9.88
CA TYR A 65 14.03 -1.11 8.68
C TYR A 65 12.71 -1.83 8.99
N VAL A 66 11.88 -2.06 8.00
CA VAL A 66 10.55 -2.65 8.19
C VAL A 66 10.50 -4.02 7.51
N ILE A 67 10.02 -5.03 8.22
CA ILE A 67 9.69 -6.35 7.68
C ILE A 67 8.17 -6.43 7.53
N LYS A 68 7.68 -6.80 6.33
CA LYS A 68 6.25 -6.87 6.00
C LYS A 68 5.94 -8.21 5.33
N SER A 69 4.88 -8.91 5.79
CA SER A 69 4.35 -10.05 5.02
C SER A 69 3.89 -9.58 3.64
N CYS A 70 4.20 -10.34 2.59
CA CYS A 70 3.76 -10.05 1.23
C CYS A 70 2.23 -10.02 1.11
N SER A 71 1.54 -10.94 1.77
CA SER A 71 0.08 -11.10 1.74
C SER A 71 -0.65 -10.56 2.98
N GLY A 72 0.08 -9.92 3.93
CA GLY A 72 -0.48 -9.38 5.17
C GLY A 72 -1.37 -8.16 4.94
N HIS A 73 -2.44 -8.05 5.73
CA HIS A 73 -3.39 -6.94 5.69
C HIS A 73 -3.53 -6.26 7.07
N GLY A 74 -3.97 -4.99 7.06
CA GLY A 74 -4.30 -4.25 8.28
C GLY A 74 -3.10 -3.97 9.22
N GLY A 75 -1.87 -4.12 8.75
CA GLY A 75 -0.67 -3.85 9.53
C GLY A 75 -0.31 -4.90 10.60
N SER A 76 -1.03 -6.04 10.68
CA SER A 76 -0.79 -7.07 11.69
C SER A 76 0.58 -7.75 11.58
N GLN A 77 1.09 -7.89 10.35
CA GLN A 77 2.39 -8.50 10.04
C GLN A 77 3.35 -7.46 9.43
N VAL A 78 3.47 -6.31 10.10
CA VAL A 78 4.40 -5.24 9.77
C VAL A 78 5.20 -4.92 11.02
N PHE A 79 6.52 -5.06 10.97
CA PHE A 79 7.43 -4.93 12.10
C PHE A 79 8.52 -3.90 11.79
N LEU A 80 8.66 -2.91 12.66
CA LEU A 80 9.85 -2.05 12.69
C LEU A 80 10.94 -2.80 13.45
N VAL A 81 12.11 -2.88 12.84
CA VAL A 81 13.24 -3.69 13.34
C VAL A 81 14.42 -2.77 13.58
N ASN A 82 14.89 -2.69 14.82
CA ASN A 82 15.97 -1.81 15.24
C ASN A 82 17.30 -2.56 15.52
N ASN A 83 17.25 -3.88 15.58
CA ASN A 83 18.41 -4.73 15.88
C ASN A 83 18.15 -6.18 15.46
N SER A 84 19.19 -7.01 15.48
CA SER A 84 19.14 -8.42 15.08
C SER A 84 18.16 -9.28 15.89
N LYS A 85 17.95 -8.98 17.18
CA LYS A 85 17.01 -9.73 18.00
C LYS A 85 15.57 -9.48 17.59
N GLU A 86 15.22 -8.22 17.29
CA GLU A 86 13.91 -7.86 16.76
C GLU A 86 13.69 -8.43 15.36
N GLU A 87 14.75 -8.49 14.54
CA GLU A 87 14.72 -9.14 13.23
C GLU A 87 14.36 -10.62 13.34
N GLU A 88 15.04 -11.38 14.20
CA GLU A 88 14.73 -12.78 14.42
C GLU A 88 13.29 -13.01 14.87
N GLN A 89 12.78 -12.14 15.75
CA GLN A 89 11.40 -12.21 16.22
C GLN A 89 10.40 -11.91 15.08
N ALA A 90 10.67 -10.90 14.27
CA ALA A 90 9.83 -10.53 13.13
C ALA A 90 9.80 -11.65 12.08
N VAL A 91 10.96 -12.20 11.71
CA VAL A 91 11.05 -13.32 10.76
C VAL A 91 10.34 -14.56 11.30
N LYS A 92 10.51 -14.89 12.58
CA LYS A 92 9.80 -16.00 13.22
C LYS A 92 8.27 -15.79 13.19
N ALA A 93 7.81 -14.55 13.38
CA ALA A 93 6.39 -14.22 13.32
C ALA A 93 5.79 -14.34 11.90
N MET A 94 6.62 -14.36 10.83
CA MET A 94 6.16 -14.64 9.47
C MET A 94 5.75 -16.10 9.28
N ASN A 95 6.22 -17.01 10.12
CA ASN A 95 5.81 -18.42 10.12
C ASN A 95 5.88 -19.10 8.73
N GLY A 96 6.97 -18.87 8.00
CA GLY A 96 7.20 -19.41 6.66
C GLY A 96 6.48 -18.69 5.52
N GLN A 97 5.74 -17.62 5.82
CA GLN A 97 5.13 -16.78 4.77
C GLN A 97 6.19 -15.91 4.08
N GLU A 98 5.95 -15.63 2.81
CA GLU A 98 6.77 -14.68 2.05
C GLU A 98 6.69 -13.28 2.67
N TYR A 99 7.83 -12.60 2.73
CA TYR A 99 7.93 -11.24 3.25
C TYR A 99 8.92 -10.40 2.45
N VAL A 100 8.77 -9.10 2.58
CA VAL A 100 9.73 -8.11 2.08
C VAL A 100 10.38 -7.38 3.25
N VAL A 101 11.63 -7.00 3.06
CA VAL A 101 12.37 -6.08 3.92
C VAL A 101 12.43 -4.74 3.21
N GLN A 102 11.95 -3.68 3.84
CA GLN A 102 11.89 -2.34 3.25
C GLN A 102 12.66 -1.34 4.10
N GLN A 103 13.40 -0.46 3.43
CA GLN A 103 14.02 0.69 4.07
C GLN A 103 12.97 1.47 4.87
N CYS A 104 13.34 1.94 6.07
CA CYS A 104 12.45 2.74 6.89
C CYS A 104 12.29 4.15 6.29
N CYS A 105 11.06 4.67 6.30
CA CYS A 105 10.81 6.06 5.94
C CYS A 105 11.25 7.00 7.08
N SER A 106 11.53 8.26 6.75
CA SER A 106 11.90 9.28 7.75
C SER A 106 10.71 9.77 8.58
N ASP A 107 9.51 9.78 7.99
CA ASP A 107 8.31 10.39 8.58
C ASP A 107 7.38 9.30 9.11
N LEU A 108 7.80 8.63 10.20
CA LEU A 108 7.04 7.56 10.83
C LEU A 108 5.69 8.02 11.36
N GLY A 109 4.71 7.12 11.39
CA GLY A 109 3.37 7.38 11.91
C GLY A 109 2.56 8.35 11.02
N ARG A 110 2.97 8.56 9.77
CA ARG A 110 2.29 9.45 8.83
C ARG A 110 2.23 8.80 7.45
N ASP A 111 1.02 8.69 6.91
CA ASP A 111 0.79 8.23 5.54
C ASP A 111 -0.47 8.86 4.94
N VAL A 112 -0.65 8.73 3.63
CA VAL A 112 -1.87 9.19 2.96
C VAL A 112 -2.47 8.05 2.15
N ARG A 113 -3.77 7.85 2.27
CA ARG A 113 -4.58 6.93 1.47
C ARG A 113 -5.38 7.69 0.44
N VAL A 114 -5.23 7.31 -0.82
CA VAL A 114 -6.00 7.84 -1.95
C VAL A 114 -7.05 6.82 -2.36
N TYR A 115 -8.32 7.19 -2.29
CA TYR A 115 -9.44 6.36 -2.73
C TYR A 115 -9.65 6.49 -4.23
N ILE A 116 -9.73 5.35 -4.91
CA ILE A 116 -9.88 5.24 -6.36
C ILE A 116 -11.18 4.51 -6.69
N ILE A 117 -11.97 5.05 -7.63
CA ILE A 117 -13.09 4.36 -8.29
C ILE A 117 -12.94 4.59 -9.80
N GLY A 118 -12.95 3.51 -10.59
CA GLY A 118 -12.90 3.57 -12.04
C GLY A 118 -11.72 4.41 -12.56
N ASN A 119 -10.54 4.21 -11.99
CA ASN A 119 -9.30 4.95 -12.28
C ASN A 119 -9.30 6.43 -11.87
N LYS A 120 -10.34 6.93 -11.18
CA LYS A 120 -10.44 8.32 -10.77
C LYS A 120 -10.13 8.49 -9.29
N ILE A 121 -9.38 9.56 -8.97
CA ILE A 121 -9.17 9.98 -7.59
C ILE A 121 -10.50 10.51 -7.03
N ILE A 122 -10.98 9.88 -5.96
CA ILE A 122 -12.21 10.30 -5.28
C ILE A 122 -11.89 11.23 -4.11
N LYS A 123 -10.94 10.81 -3.26
CA LYS A 123 -10.54 11.55 -2.07
C LYS A 123 -9.20 11.05 -1.57
N ALA A 124 -8.43 11.92 -0.93
CA ALA A 124 -7.26 11.53 -0.17
C ALA A 124 -7.46 11.81 1.32
N VAL A 125 -6.97 10.90 2.16
CA VAL A 125 -7.09 10.96 3.63
C VAL A 125 -5.70 10.78 4.23
N LEU A 126 -5.26 11.78 4.98
CA LEU A 126 -4.03 11.72 5.77
C LEU A 126 -4.33 10.97 7.07
N ARG A 127 -3.48 9.99 7.39
CA ARG A 127 -3.48 9.26 8.65
C ARG A 127 -2.25 9.66 9.45
N THR A 128 -2.42 9.89 10.75
CA THR A 128 -1.32 10.23 11.65
C THR A 128 -1.45 9.47 12.95
N SER A 129 -0.32 9.00 13.48
CA SER A 129 -0.22 8.40 14.81
C SER A 129 1.01 8.97 15.51
N THR A 130 0.87 9.31 16.79
CA THR A 130 1.97 9.73 17.67
C THR A 130 2.46 8.61 18.58
N GLU A 131 1.71 7.51 18.64
CA GLU A 131 1.96 6.38 19.57
C GLU A 131 2.60 5.18 18.85
N SER A 132 2.53 5.15 17.51
CA SER A 132 3.03 4.03 16.71
C SER A 132 3.69 4.53 15.43
N PHE A 133 4.71 3.80 14.94
CA PHE A 133 5.25 4.01 13.60
C PHE A 133 4.22 3.71 12.50
N LYS A 134 3.16 2.95 12.83
CA LYS A 134 2.02 2.68 11.95
C LYS A 134 0.96 3.75 12.16
N SER A 135 0.49 4.32 11.08
CA SER A 135 -0.58 5.33 11.06
C SER A 135 -1.98 4.73 10.87
N ASN A 136 -2.10 3.40 10.90
CA ASN A 136 -3.35 2.70 10.65
C ASN A 136 -4.48 3.18 11.59
N TYR A 137 -5.59 3.58 11.01
CA TYR A 137 -6.78 4.02 11.74
C TYR A 137 -7.28 2.99 12.76
N SER A 138 -7.28 1.71 12.41
CA SER A 138 -7.65 0.60 13.30
C SER A 138 -6.78 0.47 14.56
N LEU A 139 -5.63 1.15 14.59
CA LEU A 139 -4.68 1.19 15.70
C LEU A 139 -4.71 2.53 16.46
N GLY A 140 -5.77 3.33 16.32
CA GLY A 140 -5.95 4.62 17.01
C GLY A 140 -5.38 5.82 16.27
N GLY A 141 -5.00 5.69 15.00
CA GLY A 141 -4.54 6.81 14.18
C GLY A 141 -5.65 7.86 13.96
N LYS A 142 -5.26 9.13 13.92
CA LYS A 142 -6.14 10.25 13.54
C LYS A 142 -6.22 10.34 12.03
N VAL A 143 -7.38 10.79 11.53
CA VAL A 143 -7.64 10.99 10.10
C VAL A 143 -8.09 12.40 9.82
N GLN A 144 -7.65 12.94 8.69
CA GLN A 144 -8.11 14.23 8.18
C GLN A 144 -8.09 14.24 6.66
N GLU A 145 -8.88 15.12 6.05
CA GLU A 145 -8.84 15.34 4.61
C GLU A 145 -7.43 15.77 4.19
N TYR A 146 -6.99 15.27 3.02
CA TYR A 146 -5.71 15.63 2.42
C TYR A 146 -5.88 16.11 0.99
N THR A 147 -5.23 17.22 0.65
CA THR A 147 -5.19 17.72 -0.72
C THR A 147 -3.88 17.30 -1.37
N LEU A 148 -3.97 16.39 -2.34
CA LEU A 148 -2.81 15.95 -3.11
C LEU A 148 -2.21 17.13 -3.90
N ASN A 149 -0.90 17.26 -3.87
CA ASN A 149 -0.16 18.15 -4.77
C ASN A 149 -0.08 17.55 -6.19
N ASN A 150 0.49 18.29 -7.12
CA ASN A 150 0.57 17.87 -8.53
C ASN A 150 1.47 16.63 -8.73
N GLU A 151 2.56 16.50 -7.98
CA GLU A 151 3.45 15.34 -8.05
C GLU A 151 2.75 14.08 -7.54
N GLU A 152 2.02 14.19 -6.43
CA GLU A 152 1.25 13.10 -5.84
C GLU A 152 0.11 12.65 -6.77
N LYS A 153 -0.63 13.59 -7.37
CA LYS A 153 -1.66 13.28 -8.37
C LYS A 153 -1.06 12.55 -9.57
N ALA A 154 0.06 13.04 -10.12
CA ALA A 154 0.74 12.41 -11.23
C ALA A 154 1.27 10.99 -10.89
N MET A 155 1.65 10.73 -9.63
CA MET A 155 1.99 9.37 -9.21
C MET A 155 0.77 8.45 -9.24
N VAL A 156 -0.38 8.91 -8.73
CA VAL A 156 -1.63 8.13 -8.78
C VAL A 156 -2.03 7.85 -10.22
N GLU A 157 -2.01 8.85 -11.09
CA GLU A 157 -2.34 8.71 -12.51
C GLU A 157 -1.45 7.65 -13.19
N ARG A 158 -0.13 7.70 -12.99
CA ARG A 158 0.77 6.67 -13.53
C ARG A 158 0.47 5.26 -13.00
N ILE A 159 0.07 5.13 -11.74
CA ILE A 159 -0.31 3.83 -11.16
C ILE A 159 -1.56 3.30 -11.85
N VAL A 160 -2.63 4.10 -11.96
CA VAL A 160 -3.90 3.66 -12.54
C VAL A 160 -3.81 3.44 -14.06
N ASP A 161 -2.94 4.17 -14.76
CA ASP A 161 -2.64 3.94 -16.18
C ASP A 161 -1.94 2.58 -16.39
N LYS A 162 -1.05 2.19 -15.47
CA LYS A 162 -0.32 0.93 -15.52
C LYS A 162 -1.16 -0.25 -15.01
N LEU A 163 -1.97 -0.02 -13.99
CA LEU A 163 -2.84 -1.01 -13.33
C LEU A 163 -4.23 -0.39 -13.13
N PRO A 164 -5.17 -0.56 -14.09
CA PRO A 164 -6.52 -0.04 -13.96
C PRO A 164 -7.25 -0.58 -12.72
N LEU A 165 -7.75 0.31 -11.88
CA LEU A 165 -8.38 0.01 -10.60
C LEU A 165 -9.87 0.35 -10.62
N ASP A 166 -10.74 -0.64 -10.43
CA ASP A 166 -12.18 -0.40 -10.29
C ASP A 166 -12.52 0.19 -8.92
N TYR A 167 -12.00 -0.43 -7.83
CA TYR A 167 -12.14 0.09 -6.46
C TYR A 167 -10.93 -0.30 -5.61
N ALA A 168 -10.13 0.67 -5.22
CA ALA A 168 -8.92 0.44 -4.43
C ALA A 168 -8.51 1.66 -3.60
N GLY A 169 -7.60 1.43 -2.65
CA GLY A 169 -6.82 2.46 -1.97
C GLY A 169 -5.36 2.42 -2.42
N ILE A 170 -4.79 3.56 -2.75
CA ILE A 170 -3.35 3.69 -2.96
C ILE A 170 -2.76 4.40 -1.74
N ASP A 171 -1.83 3.75 -1.07
CA ASP A 171 -1.18 4.28 0.12
C ASP A 171 0.22 4.80 -0.21
N PHE A 172 0.51 6.01 0.25
CA PHE A 172 1.82 6.64 0.19
C PHE A 172 2.32 6.90 1.61
N THR A 173 3.56 6.54 1.89
CA THR A 173 4.27 6.99 3.08
C THR A 173 5.08 8.26 2.76
N PHE A 174 5.64 8.93 3.79
CA PHE A 174 6.45 10.13 3.58
C PHE A 174 7.92 9.86 3.90
N ASN A 175 8.78 10.32 3.00
CA ASN A 175 10.22 10.26 3.18
C ASN A 175 10.84 11.63 2.86
N ASN A 176 11.45 12.28 3.85
CA ASN A 176 11.94 13.66 3.77
C ASN A 176 10.84 14.64 3.29
N GLY A 177 9.63 14.49 3.84
CA GLY A 177 8.47 15.31 3.53
C GLY A 177 7.83 15.03 2.16
N LYS A 178 8.35 14.10 1.35
CA LYS A 178 7.81 13.73 0.05
C LYS A 178 7.05 12.41 0.13
N ALA A 179 5.88 12.35 -0.50
CA ALA A 179 5.12 11.12 -0.63
C ALA A 179 5.86 10.13 -1.54
N VAL A 180 5.93 8.88 -1.11
CA VAL A 180 6.47 7.75 -1.87
C VAL A 180 5.50 6.59 -1.78
N PHE A 181 5.37 5.80 -2.85
CA PHE A 181 4.44 4.68 -2.91
C PHE A 181 4.74 3.65 -1.80
N ASN A 182 3.69 3.13 -1.19
CA ASN A 182 3.79 2.13 -0.14
C ASN A 182 3.04 0.83 -0.47
N GLU A 183 1.74 0.91 -0.76
CA GLU A 183 0.94 -0.28 -1.11
C GLU A 183 -0.35 0.09 -1.87
N ILE A 184 -0.96 -0.92 -2.52
CA ILE A 184 -2.33 -0.84 -3.04
C ILE A 184 -3.18 -1.77 -2.19
N GLU A 185 -4.31 -1.27 -1.69
CA GLU A 185 -5.28 -2.07 -0.93
C GLU A 185 -6.51 -2.38 -1.80
N ASP A 186 -6.64 -3.65 -2.18
CA ASP A 186 -7.75 -4.20 -2.95
C ASP A 186 -8.60 -5.14 -2.07
N ALA A 187 -9.86 -4.87 -1.84
CA ALA A 187 -10.57 -3.62 -1.96
C ALA A 187 -10.44 -2.85 -0.65
N VAL A 188 -10.41 -1.52 -0.75
CA VAL A 188 -10.17 -0.66 0.40
C VAL A 188 -11.38 -0.51 1.31
N GLY A 189 -11.15 -0.42 2.63
CA GLY A 189 -12.20 -0.08 3.60
C GLY A 189 -12.51 1.42 3.62
N ALA A 190 -13.79 1.79 3.58
CA ALA A 190 -14.26 3.18 3.47
C ALA A 190 -14.41 3.94 4.81
N ARG A 191 -14.22 3.29 5.96
CA ARG A 191 -14.48 3.91 7.29
C ARG A 191 -13.86 5.29 7.51
N MET A 192 -12.61 5.46 7.04
CA MET A 192 -11.92 6.74 7.17
C MET A 192 -12.49 7.81 6.24
N LEU A 193 -12.91 7.43 5.04
CA LEU A 193 -13.54 8.33 4.08
C LEU A 193 -14.81 8.95 4.67
N TYR A 194 -15.66 8.14 5.30
CA TYR A 194 -16.89 8.58 5.94
C TYR A 194 -16.68 9.47 7.17
N GLN A 195 -15.49 9.51 7.75
CA GLN A 195 -15.18 10.43 8.85
C GLN A 195 -14.76 11.82 8.39
N VAL A 196 -14.25 11.93 7.17
CA VAL A 196 -13.68 13.18 6.64
C VAL A 196 -14.49 13.75 5.49
N SER A 197 -15.57 13.07 5.07
CA SER A 197 -16.42 13.52 3.96
C SER A 197 -17.80 12.88 4.01
N ASP A 198 -18.77 13.53 3.35
CA ASP A 198 -20.14 13.02 3.13
C ASP A 198 -20.28 12.20 1.84
N ILE A 199 -19.15 11.73 1.28
CA ILE A 199 -19.15 10.93 0.05
C ILE A 199 -19.73 9.54 0.32
N ASP A 200 -20.83 9.19 -0.36
CA ASP A 200 -21.32 7.81 -0.43
C ASP A 200 -20.52 7.05 -1.51
N ILE A 201 -19.46 6.37 -1.07
CA ILE A 201 -18.59 5.63 -1.98
C ILE A 201 -19.27 4.39 -2.56
N VAL A 202 -20.29 3.85 -1.87
CA VAL A 202 -21.07 2.69 -2.36
C VAL A 202 -21.93 3.13 -3.51
N GLU A 203 -22.64 4.26 -3.37
CA GLU A 203 -23.45 4.82 -4.46
C GLU A 203 -22.59 5.14 -5.69
N MET A 204 -21.40 5.75 -5.48
CA MET A 204 -20.46 6.05 -6.56
C MET A 204 -19.95 4.80 -7.28
N TYR A 205 -19.75 3.70 -6.54
CA TYR A 205 -19.24 2.46 -7.10
C TYR A 205 -20.28 1.67 -7.90
N ILE A 206 -21.57 1.80 -7.55
CA ILE A 206 -22.68 1.10 -8.23
C ILE A 206 -23.11 1.81 -9.51
N LYS A 207 -22.94 3.13 -9.59
CA LYS A 207 -23.22 3.94 -10.78
C LYS A 207 -22.15 3.85 -11.84
#